data_7dd27f703f069a42f3e87099faba412d
#
_entry.id   7dd27f703f069a42f3e87099faba412d
#
_cell.length_a   1.000
_cell.length_b   1.000
_cell.length_c   1.000
_cell.angle_alpha   90.00
_cell.angle_beta   90.00
_cell.angle_gamma   90.00
#
_symmetry.space_group_name_H-M   'P 1'
#
loop_
_entity.id
_entity.type
_entity.pdbx_description
1 polymer ?
#
loop_
_entity_poly.entity_id
_entity_poly.type
_entity_poly.pdbx_seq_one_letter_code
_entity_poly.pdbx_strand_id
1 'polypeptide(L)'
;MTGELLLIPLILWMILVFITAVFEENRSKRVPPDKLRFPRVFGVTGMGIPFPCGWLIYEMLHAEDWEEAKLLYLLCFIPLFALGMSGVWLLLLSLNWGIDIKDDRIVYRNILRRTRTICYTEITGIQHREPRFGNQKPKGGSRLFDWKDWIMELIFSKKISSYSIYIGKKFITVDSIVYNYDSSAARILKAMKKQGIQCSVTTKKTLFG
;
A
#
# COMPACT_ATOMS: atom_id res chain seq x y z
N MET A 1 15.68 31.62 -10.80
CA MET A 1 14.35 31.29 -11.43
C MET A 1 13.57 30.48 -10.40
N THR A 2 12.76 31.00 -9.95
CA THR A 2 11.98 31.39 -8.79
C THR A 2 11.00 30.31 -8.38
N GLY A 3 10.91 30.02 -7.10
CA GLY A 3 10.01 29.05 -6.48
C GLY A 3 8.52 29.18 -6.88
N GLU A 4 8.16 30.29 -7.52
CA GLU A 4 6.82 30.52 -8.08
C GLU A 4 6.45 29.54 -9.22
N LEU A 5 7.44 29.11 -10.03
CA LEU A 5 7.21 28.13 -11.11
C LEU A 5 6.83 26.74 -10.59
N LEU A 6 7.20 26.37 -9.37
CA LEU A 6 6.84 25.10 -8.74
C LEU A 6 5.48 25.14 -8.05
N LEU A 7 5.00 26.31 -7.63
CA LEU A 7 3.73 26.46 -6.94
C LEU A 7 2.55 26.01 -7.82
N ILE A 8 2.55 26.38 -9.10
CA ILE A 8 1.46 26.05 -10.02
C ILE A 8 1.30 24.54 -10.19
N PRO A 9 2.32 23.74 -10.57
CA PRO A 9 2.18 22.30 -10.70
C PRO A 9 1.87 21.62 -9.36
N LEU A 10 2.37 22.13 -8.25
CA LEU A 10 2.03 21.60 -6.92
C LEU A 10 0.55 21.81 -6.58
N ILE A 11 0.00 23.00 -6.83
CA ILE A 11 -1.41 23.30 -6.61
C ILE A 11 -2.28 22.44 -7.53
N LEU A 12 -1.94 22.31 -8.81
CA LEU A 12 -2.67 21.46 -9.75
C LEU A 12 -2.65 19.98 -9.32
N TRP A 13 -1.51 19.50 -8.83
CA TRP A 13 -1.41 18.16 -8.31
C TRP A 13 -2.25 17.97 -7.04
N MET A 14 -2.23 18.91 -6.10
CA MET A 14 -3.09 18.86 -4.90
C MET A 14 -4.58 18.83 -5.27
N ILE A 15 -4.99 19.65 -6.24
CA ILE A 15 -6.36 19.65 -6.77
C ILE A 15 -6.68 18.28 -7.38
N LEU A 16 -5.78 17.69 -8.16
CA LEU A 16 -5.96 16.38 -8.77
C LEU A 16 -6.10 15.27 -7.72
N VAL A 17 -5.27 15.30 -6.67
CA VAL A 17 -5.37 14.37 -5.52
C VAL A 17 -6.73 14.52 -4.84
N PHE A 18 -7.15 15.75 -4.56
CA PHE A 18 -8.44 16.03 -3.92
C PHE A 18 -9.61 15.55 -4.78
N ILE A 19 -9.63 15.89 -6.07
CA ILE A 19 -10.67 15.44 -7.01
C ILE A 19 -10.69 13.90 -7.04
N THR A 20 -9.53 13.26 -7.14
CA THR A 20 -9.45 11.80 -7.16
C THR A 20 -9.97 11.19 -5.87
N ALA A 21 -9.65 11.77 -4.71
CA ALA A 21 -10.13 11.30 -3.41
C ALA A 21 -11.66 11.40 -3.30
N VAL A 22 -12.27 12.51 -3.75
CA VAL A 22 -13.73 12.69 -3.76
C VAL A 22 -14.42 11.66 -4.66
N PHE A 23 -13.85 11.38 -5.83
CA PHE A 23 -14.43 10.40 -6.75
C PHE A 23 -14.14 8.95 -6.35
N GLU A 24 -13.19 8.71 -5.45
CA GLU A 24 -12.80 7.36 -5.05
C GLU A 24 -13.94 6.61 -4.34
N GLU A 25 -14.75 7.28 -3.54
CA GLU A 25 -15.91 6.66 -2.87
C GLU A 25 -16.92 6.11 -3.89
N ASN A 26 -17.27 6.91 -4.90
CA ASN A 26 -18.18 6.47 -5.95
C ASN A 26 -17.61 5.34 -6.79
N ARG A 27 -16.28 5.32 -6.95
CA ARG A 27 -15.58 4.27 -7.67
C ARG A 27 -15.51 2.98 -6.88
N SER A 28 -15.29 3.02 -5.58
CA SER A 28 -15.26 1.83 -4.73
C SER A 28 -16.53 0.98 -4.90
N LYS A 29 -17.68 1.65 -5.06
CA LYS A 29 -18.98 1.01 -5.32
C LYS A 29 -19.10 0.35 -6.70
N ARG A 30 -18.26 0.75 -7.67
CA ARG A 30 -18.23 0.20 -9.04
C ARG A 30 -17.24 -0.94 -9.24
N VAL A 31 -16.34 -1.16 -8.31
CA VAL A 31 -15.40 -2.30 -8.39
C VAL A 31 -16.18 -3.59 -8.17
N PRO A 32 -16.16 -4.54 -9.10
CA PRO A 32 -16.84 -5.82 -8.92
C PRO A 32 -16.40 -6.49 -7.62
N PRO A 33 -17.34 -7.11 -6.88
CA PRO A 33 -17.06 -7.62 -5.54
C PRO A 33 -16.10 -8.83 -5.51
N ASP A 34 -15.84 -9.44 -6.65
CA ASP A 34 -14.86 -10.50 -6.87
C ASP A 34 -13.45 -9.98 -7.17
N LYS A 35 -13.28 -8.64 -7.22
CA LYS A 35 -12.00 -8.00 -7.53
C LYS A 35 -11.52 -7.14 -6.38
N LEU A 36 -10.28 -7.39 -5.94
CA LEU A 36 -9.56 -6.52 -5.03
C LEU A 36 -8.62 -5.63 -5.85
N ARG A 37 -8.71 -4.34 -5.63
CA ARG A 37 -7.88 -3.35 -6.31
C ARG A 37 -7.38 -2.33 -5.32
N PHE A 38 -6.20 -1.82 -5.58
CA PHE A 38 -5.64 -0.71 -4.82
C PHE A 38 -6.33 0.60 -5.23
N PRO A 39 -6.66 1.51 -4.28
CA PRO A 39 -7.28 2.79 -4.60
C PRO A 39 -6.41 3.64 -5.54
N ARG A 40 -7.02 4.32 -6.49
CA ARG A 40 -6.28 5.16 -7.46
C ARG A 40 -5.71 6.43 -6.85
N VAL A 41 -6.28 6.89 -5.77
CA VAL A 41 -5.74 8.05 -5.04
C VAL A 41 -4.26 7.84 -4.69
N PHE A 42 -3.85 6.63 -4.34
CA PHE A 42 -2.44 6.32 -4.09
C PHE A 42 -1.55 6.48 -5.34
N GLY A 43 -2.08 6.13 -6.51
CA GLY A 43 -1.37 6.34 -7.76
C GLY A 43 -1.17 7.81 -8.07
N VAL A 44 -2.22 8.62 -7.91
CA VAL A 44 -2.14 10.07 -8.14
C VAL A 44 -1.20 10.73 -7.12
N THR A 45 -1.30 10.35 -5.84
CA THR A 45 -0.37 10.81 -4.81
C THR A 45 1.06 10.40 -5.14
N GLY A 46 1.25 9.13 -5.55
CA GLY A 46 2.55 8.60 -5.93
C GLY A 46 3.17 9.31 -7.14
N MET A 47 2.37 9.77 -8.09
CA MET A 47 2.88 10.56 -9.23
C MET A 47 3.48 11.91 -8.81
N GLY A 48 2.94 12.55 -7.80
CA GLY A 48 3.38 13.89 -7.38
C GLY A 48 4.64 13.90 -6.52
N ILE A 49 4.91 12.83 -5.76
CA ILE A 49 6.05 12.78 -4.84
C ILE A 49 7.42 12.87 -5.55
N PRO A 50 7.69 12.16 -6.66
CA PRO A 50 8.99 12.21 -7.32
C PRO A 50 9.39 13.59 -7.84
N PHE A 51 8.42 14.43 -8.26
CA PHE A 51 8.72 15.73 -8.84
C PHE A 51 9.42 16.69 -7.87
N PRO A 52 8.85 16.99 -6.67
CA PRO A 52 9.54 17.86 -5.72
C PRO A 52 10.85 17.24 -5.21
N CYS A 53 10.90 15.91 -5.03
CA CYS A 53 12.13 15.24 -4.64
C CYS A 53 13.22 15.38 -5.71
N GLY A 54 12.88 15.16 -6.96
CA GLY A 54 13.80 15.33 -8.09
C GLY A 54 14.28 16.76 -8.27
N TRP A 55 13.37 17.74 -8.08
CA TRP A 55 13.73 19.15 -8.10
C TRP A 55 14.70 19.51 -6.98
N LEU A 56 14.42 19.11 -5.74
CA LEU A 56 15.32 19.39 -4.61
C LEU A 56 16.71 18.76 -4.83
N ILE A 57 16.75 17.52 -5.34
CA ILE A 57 18.00 16.87 -5.70
C ILE A 57 18.75 17.67 -6.79
N TYR A 58 18.03 18.15 -7.80
CA TYR A 58 18.63 18.97 -8.87
C TYR A 58 19.22 20.27 -8.31
N GLU A 59 18.48 21.01 -7.47
CA GLU A 59 18.96 22.23 -6.82
C GLU A 59 20.20 21.96 -5.95
N MET A 60 20.19 20.88 -5.19
CA MET A 60 21.33 20.47 -4.35
C MET A 60 22.59 20.19 -5.19
N LEU A 61 22.45 19.54 -6.36
CA LEU A 61 23.56 19.21 -7.23
C LEU A 61 24.15 20.44 -7.94
N HIS A 62 23.37 21.54 -8.07
CA HIS A 62 23.77 22.78 -8.74
C HIS A 62 24.01 23.93 -7.74
N ALA A 63 24.02 23.63 -6.44
CA ALA A 63 24.31 24.63 -5.41
C ALA A 63 25.77 25.12 -5.52
N GLU A 64 25.99 26.44 -5.38
CA GLU A 64 27.31 27.05 -5.46
C GLU A 64 28.26 26.55 -4.38
N ASP A 65 27.71 26.18 -3.21
CA ASP A 65 28.44 25.65 -2.07
C ASP A 65 28.55 24.10 -2.04
N TRP A 66 28.29 23.44 -3.18
CA TRP A 66 28.30 21.98 -3.28
C TRP A 66 29.56 21.33 -2.70
N GLU A 67 30.72 21.86 -3.01
CA GLU A 67 32.00 21.27 -2.53
C GLU A 67 32.19 21.43 -1.02
N GLU A 68 31.70 22.53 -0.43
CA GLU A 68 31.80 22.81 1.01
C GLU A 68 30.77 21.99 1.81
N ALA A 69 29.55 21.86 1.28
CA ALA A 69 28.42 21.20 1.96
C ALA A 69 28.16 19.76 1.48
N LYS A 70 29.07 19.18 0.71
CA LYS A 70 28.88 17.87 0.03
C LYS A 70 28.38 16.74 0.94
N LEU A 71 28.91 16.64 2.16
CA LEU A 71 28.47 15.60 3.10
C LEU A 71 27.01 15.82 3.51
N LEU A 72 26.61 17.07 3.76
CA LEU A 72 25.23 17.41 4.13
C LEU A 72 24.27 17.11 2.98
N TYR A 73 24.63 17.48 1.75
CA TYR A 73 23.85 17.19 0.56
C TYR A 73 23.70 15.68 0.32
N LEU A 74 24.77 14.91 0.50
CA LEU A 74 24.68 13.44 0.39
C LEU A 74 23.76 12.82 1.46
N LEU A 75 23.77 13.33 2.69
CA LEU A 75 22.88 12.88 3.74
C LEU A 75 21.41 13.20 3.42
N CYS A 76 21.14 14.34 2.80
CA CYS A 76 19.79 14.72 2.35
C CYS A 76 19.34 13.97 1.08
N PHE A 77 20.28 13.61 0.19
CA PHE A 77 19.99 12.90 -1.04
C PHE A 77 19.33 11.55 -0.80
N ILE A 78 19.85 10.77 0.15
CA ILE A 78 19.33 9.40 0.44
C ILE A 78 17.85 9.42 0.82
N PRO A 79 17.40 10.21 1.82
CA PRO A 79 15.98 10.24 2.18
C PRO A 79 15.09 10.83 1.09
N LEU A 80 15.55 11.84 0.34
CA LEU A 80 14.81 12.41 -0.79
C LEU A 80 14.63 11.39 -1.92
N PHE A 81 15.68 10.67 -2.26
CA PHE A 81 15.63 9.60 -3.26
C PHE A 81 14.69 8.46 -2.81
N ALA A 82 14.80 8.02 -1.55
CA ALA A 82 13.93 7.00 -0.99
C ALA A 82 12.45 7.44 -1.00
N LEU A 83 12.18 8.72 -0.68
CA LEU A 83 10.85 9.30 -0.73
C LEU A 83 10.31 9.34 -2.17
N GLY A 84 11.10 9.79 -3.14
CA GLY A 84 10.75 9.77 -4.56
C GLY A 84 10.43 8.36 -5.07
N MET A 85 11.26 7.38 -4.71
CA MET A 85 11.05 5.96 -5.05
C MET A 85 9.78 5.39 -4.40
N SER A 86 9.45 5.82 -3.18
CA SER A 86 8.18 5.42 -2.54
C SER A 86 6.96 5.90 -3.32
N GLY A 87 7.02 7.08 -3.92
CA GLY A 87 5.98 7.60 -4.81
C GLY A 87 5.81 6.73 -6.05
N VAL A 88 6.91 6.35 -6.71
CA VAL A 88 6.89 5.42 -7.85
C VAL A 88 6.28 4.08 -7.44
N TRP A 89 6.63 3.57 -6.26
CA TRP A 89 6.08 2.33 -5.72
C TRP A 89 4.56 2.40 -5.53
N LEU A 90 4.04 3.50 -4.94
CA LEU A 90 2.61 3.72 -4.77
C LEU A 90 1.86 3.78 -6.10
N LEU A 91 2.46 4.43 -7.10
CA LEU A 91 1.91 4.46 -8.47
C LEU A 91 1.80 3.05 -9.05
N LEU A 92 2.89 2.28 -8.99
CA LEU A 92 2.91 0.91 -9.51
C LEU A 92 1.93 0.00 -8.77
N LEU A 93 1.79 0.14 -7.45
CA LEU A 93 0.77 -0.55 -6.66
C LEU A 93 -0.63 -0.28 -7.19
N SER A 94 -0.98 1.00 -7.36
CA SER A 94 -2.33 1.38 -7.76
C SER A 94 -2.69 0.94 -9.19
N LEU A 95 -1.70 0.86 -10.08
CA LEU A 95 -1.90 0.48 -11.48
C LEU A 95 -1.90 -1.04 -11.70
N ASN A 96 -1.01 -1.73 -11.02
CA ASN A 96 -0.68 -3.11 -11.38
C ASN A 96 -1.20 -4.15 -10.39
N TRP A 97 -1.24 -3.82 -9.08
CA TRP A 97 -1.61 -4.79 -8.08
C TRP A 97 -3.10 -5.13 -8.11
N GLY A 98 -3.42 -6.40 -7.93
CA GLY A 98 -4.81 -6.83 -7.81
C GLY A 98 -4.98 -8.32 -7.60
N ILE A 99 -6.15 -8.68 -7.11
CA ILE A 99 -6.59 -10.06 -6.93
C ILE A 99 -7.97 -10.20 -7.54
N ASP A 100 -8.14 -11.20 -8.39
CA ASP A 100 -9.43 -11.60 -8.94
C ASP A 100 -9.81 -12.96 -8.33
N ILE A 101 -10.92 -13.00 -7.60
CA ILE A 101 -11.46 -14.19 -6.93
C ILE A 101 -12.44 -14.85 -7.90
N LYS A 102 -12.09 -15.99 -8.46
CA LYS A 102 -12.95 -16.80 -9.32
C LYS A 102 -13.52 -17.98 -8.56
N ASP A 103 -14.46 -18.71 -9.15
CA ASP A 103 -15.09 -19.86 -8.51
C ASP A 103 -14.13 -21.02 -8.22
N ASP A 104 -13.09 -21.19 -9.03
CA ASP A 104 -12.13 -22.30 -8.99
C ASP A 104 -10.72 -21.92 -8.58
N ARG A 105 -10.38 -20.62 -8.62
CA ARG A 105 -9.01 -20.14 -8.42
C ARG A 105 -8.96 -18.67 -8.04
N ILE A 106 -7.80 -18.26 -7.56
CA ILE A 106 -7.44 -16.86 -7.35
C ILE A 106 -6.42 -16.46 -8.42
N VAL A 107 -6.64 -15.33 -9.09
CA VAL A 107 -5.67 -14.75 -10.01
C VAL A 107 -5.05 -13.54 -9.32
N TYR A 108 -3.82 -13.71 -8.86
CA TYR A 108 -3.03 -12.66 -8.22
C TYR A 108 -2.14 -11.94 -9.24
N ARG A 109 -2.12 -10.62 -9.21
CA ARG A 109 -1.26 -9.76 -10.00
C ARG A 109 -0.38 -8.94 -9.08
N ASN A 110 0.92 -9.05 -9.24
CA ASN A 110 1.86 -8.29 -8.43
C ASN A 110 2.14 -6.89 -9.02
N ILE A 111 2.94 -6.08 -8.31
CA ILE A 111 3.37 -4.73 -8.69
C ILE A 111 4.02 -4.71 -10.09
N LEU A 112 4.81 -5.72 -10.44
CA LEU A 112 5.48 -5.83 -11.75
C LEU A 112 4.56 -6.39 -12.83
N ARG A 113 3.26 -6.41 -12.61
CA ARG A 113 2.25 -6.92 -13.55
C ARG A 113 2.34 -8.43 -13.84
N ARG A 114 3.18 -9.16 -13.11
CA ARG A 114 3.26 -10.62 -13.24
C ARG A 114 2.01 -11.24 -12.63
N THR A 115 1.37 -12.10 -13.42
CA THR A 115 0.15 -12.79 -13.01
C THR A 115 0.49 -14.18 -12.52
N ARG A 116 -0.09 -14.59 -11.40
CA ARG A 116 -0.01 -15.94 -10.87
C ARG A 116 -1.42 -16.45 -10.61
N THR A 117 -1.73 -17.59 -11.16
CA THR A 117 -2.97 -18.34 -10.86
C THR A 117 -2.70 -19.27 -9.69
N ILE A 118 -3.60 -19.30 -8.72
CA ILE A 118 -3.51 -20.09 -7.50
C ILE A 118 -4.80 -20.89 -7.41
N CYS A 119 -4.71 -22.19 -7.47
CA CYS A 119 -5.85 -23.08 -7.26
C CYS A 119 -6.18 -23.12 -5.76
N TYR A 120 -7.45 -23.25 -5.42
CA TYR A 120 -7.86 -23.32 -4.00
C TYR A 120 -7.25 -24.53 -3.27
N THR A 121 -6.92 -25.59 -3.98
CA THR A 121 -6.21 -26.78 -3.45
C THR A 121 -4.79 -26.48 -2.97
N GLU A 122 -4.18 -25.38 -3.44
CA GLU A 122 -2.84 -24.97 -3.03
C GLU A 122 -2.87 -24.13 -1.73
N ILE A 123 -4.05 -23.64 -1.33
CA ILE A 123 -4.20 -22.78 -0.15
C ILE A 123 -4.23 -23.66 1.11
N THR A 124 -3.24 -23.47 1.95
CA THR A 124 -3.09 -24.22 3.21
C THR A 124 -3.76 -23.52 4.39
N GLY A 125 -3.94 -22.21 4.34
CA GLY A 125 -4.57 -21.46 5.42
C GLY A 125 -4.80 -19.99 5.10
N ILE A 126 -5.68 -19.36 5.86
CA ILE A 126 -5.92 -17.92 5.87
C ILE A 126 -5.71 -17.41 7.29
N GLN A 127 -4.82 -16.46 7.48
CA GLN A 127 -4.54 -15.86 8.78
C GLN A 127 -4.98 -14.40 8.78
N HIS A 128 -5.95 -14.07 9.62
CA HIS A 128 -6.32 -12.69 9.90
C HIS A 128 -5.38 -12.08 10.91
N ARG A 129 -4.94 -10.85 10.65
CA ARG A 129 -4.16 -10.02 11.57
C ARG A 129 -4.99 -8.80 11.93
N GLU A 130 -5.38 -8.73 13.19
CA GLU A 130 -6.04 -7.55 13.72
C GLU A 130 -5.02 -6.69 14.47
N PRO A 131 -4.91 -5.39 14.18
CA PRO A 131 -4.05 -4.50 14.94
C PRO A 131 -4.56 -4.42 16.39
N ARG A 132 -3.72 -4.70 17.35
CA ARG A 132 -4.01 -4.44 18.76
C ARG A 132 -3.74 -2.96 19.04
N PHE A 133 -4.74 -2.13 18.89
CA PHE A 133 -4.77 -0.83 19.53
C PHE A 133 -5.45 -0.99 20.89
N GLY A 134 -4.70 -1.16 21.91
CA GLY A 134 -5.18 -1.11 23.29
C GLY A 134 -4.22 -0.27 24.12
N ASN A 135 -4.75 0.48 25.08
CA ASN A 135 -4.03 1.24 26.10
C ASN A 135 -3.09 0.39 26.99
N GLN A 136 -2.64 -0.76 26.53
CA GLN A 136 -1.67 -1.57 27.24
C GLN A 136 -0.27 -1.08 26.86
N LYS A 137 0.33 -0.29 27.78
CA LYS A 137 1.76 -0.01 27.77
C LYS A 137 2.53 -1.31 27.54
N PRO A 138 3.42 -1.39 26.54
CA PRO A 138 4.21 -2.59 26.31
C PRO A 138 5.08 -2.83 27.55
N LYS A 139 4.94 -4.00 28.14
CA LYS A 139 5.89 -4.49 29.13
C LYS A 139 7.18 -4.82 28.38
N GLY A 140 8.20 -3.95 28.56
CA GLY A 140 9.60 -4.18 28.24
C GLY A 140 9.90 -4.75 26.85
N GLY A 141 10.18 -3.87 25.87
CA GLY A 141 10.72 -4.23 24.57
C GLY A 141 10.90 -2.99 23.72
N SER A 142 12.03 -2.81 23.08
CA SER A 142 12.33 -1.70 22.19
C SER A 142 11.27 -1.62 21.08
N ARG A 143 10.51 -0.54 21.09
CA ARG A 143 9.57 -0.22 20.00
C ARG A 143 10.39 0.15 18.77
N LEU A 144 10.51 -0.75 17.83
CA LEU A 144 10.67 -0.34 16.44
C LEU A 144 9.34 0.32 16.05
N PHE A 145 9.36 1.64 15.97
CA PHE A 145 8.23 2.46 15.54
C PHE A 145 7.94 2.09 14.08
N ASP A 146 6.79 1.44 13.85
CA ASP A 146 6.38 1.15 12.48
C ASP A 146 5.77 2.43 11.89
N TRP A 147 6.64 3.22 11.25
CA TRP A 147 6.30 4.49 10.62
C TRP A 147 5.22 4.33 9.54
N LYS A 148 5.14 3.15 8.93
CA LYS A 148 4.13 2.81 7.91
C LYS A 148 2.72 2.82 8.52
N ASP A 149 2.55 2.18 9.68
CA ASP A 149 1.26 2.12 10.35
C ASP A 149 0.86 3.51 10.88
N TRP A 150 1.83 4.29 11.39
CA TRP A 150 1.58 5.66 11.83
C TRP A 150 1.14 6.59 10.68
N ILE A 151 1.84 6.54 9.52
CA ILE A 151 1.45 7.32 8.34
C ILE A 151 0.07 6.90 7.84
N MET A 152 -0.21 5.59 7.81
CA MET A 152 -1.50 5.09 7.36
C MET A 152 -2.63 5.46 8.32
N GLU A 153 -2.39 5.47 9.62
CA GLU A 153 -3.33 5.96 10.63
C GLU A 153 -3.55 7.47 10.50
N LEU A 154 -2.48 8.25 10.28
CA LEU A 154 -2.56 9.70 10.07
C LEU A 154 -3.37 10.06 8.81
N ILE A 155 -3.16 9.35 7.70
CA ILE A 155 -3.80 9.66 6.41
C ILE A 155 -5.25 9.16 6.38
N PHE A 156 -5.53 8.00 6.96
CA PHE A 156 -6.81 7.32 6.77
C PHE A 156 -7.67 7.27 8.03
N SER A 157 -7.16 7.69 9.20
CA SER A 157 -7.85 7.59 10.51
C SER A 157 -8.50 6.21 10.75
N LYS A 158 -8.04 5.19 10.07
CA LYS A 158 -8.64 3.85 10.04
C LYS A 158 -7.62 2.80 10.45
N LYS A 159 -8.02 1.93 11.38
CA LYS A 159 -7.20 0.77 11.76
C LYS A 159 -6.95 -0.11 10.55
N ILE A 160 -5.70 -0.41 10.25
CA ILE A 160 -5.32 -1.27 9.15
C ILE A 160 -5.38 -2.71 9.66
N SER A 161 -6.33 -3.47 9.14
CA SER A 161 -6.38 -4.91 9.29
C SER A 161 -5.76 -5.56 8.07
N SER A 162 -5.22 -6.74 8.21
CA SER A 162 -4.72 -7.50 7.07
C SER A 162 -5.06 -8.97 7.21
N TYR A 163 -5.10 -9.70 6.09
CA TYR A 163 -5.09 -11.14 6.11
C TYR A 163 -4.04 -11.69 5.15
N SER A 164 -3.47 -12.83 5.50
CA SER A 164 -2.47 -13.52 4.68
C SER A 164 -3.05 -14.86 4.19
N ILE A 165 -2.95 -15.10 2.88
CA ILE A 165 -3.30 -16.35 2.23
C ILE A 165 -2.02 -17.17 2.11
N TYR A 166 -1.94 -18.32 2.78
CA TYR A 166 -0.78 -19.18 2.75
C TYR A 166 -0.88 -20.21 1.63
N ILE A 167 0.22 -20.36 0.87
CA ILE A 167 0.35 -21.28 -0.25
C ILE A 167 1.66 -22.07 -0.02
N GLY A 168 1.56 -23.16 0.74
CA GLY A 168 2.74 -23.84 1.24
C GLY A 168 3.60 -22.92 2.11
N LYS A 169 4.87 -22.70 1.71
CA LYS A 169 5.81 -21.79 2.41
C LYS A 169 5.66 -20.31 2.02
N LYS A 170 4.88 -20.00 0.98
CA LYS A 170 4.68 -18.62 0.50
C LYS A 170 3.35 -18.10 1.01
N PHE A 171 3.22 -16.76 1.07
CA PHE A 171 1.97 -16.11 1.43
C PHE A 171 1.75 -14.83 0.60
N ILE A 172 0.48 -14.45 0.48
CA ILE A 172 0.05 -13.19 -0.10
C ILE A 172 -0.69 -12.43 0.99
N THR A 173 -0.23 -11.22 1.29
CA THR A 173 -0.90 -10.34 2.26
C THR A 173 -1.83 -9.39 1.53
N VAL A 174 -3.03 -9.22 2.09
CA VAL A 174 -4.06 -8.29 1.65
C VAL A 174 -4.36 -7.36 2.80
N ASP A 175 -4.16 -6.07 2.59
CA ASP A 175 -4.40 -5.03 3.59
C ASP A 175 -5.80 -4.42 3.43
N SER A 176 -6.39 -3.90 4.50
CA SER A 176 -7.74 -3.30 4.50
C SER A 176 -7.87 -2.00 3.67
N ILE A 177 -6.77 -1.55 3.07
CA ILE A 177 -6.72 -0.40 2.18
C ILE A 177 -7.36 -0.70 0.82
N VAL A 178 -7.34 -1.97 0.40
CA VAL A 178 -7.86 -2.36 -0.92
C VAL A 178 -9.38 -2.42 -0.93
N TYR A 179 -9.97 -2.14 -2.09
CA TYR A 179 -11.42 -2.31 -2.26
C TYR A 179 -11.86 -3.76 -2.04
N ASN A 180 -13.05 -3.92 -1.50
CA ASN A 180 -13.70 -5.22 -1.24
C ASN A 180 -12.94 -6.09 -0.21
N TYR A 181 -12.04 -5.51 0.58
CA TYR A 181 -11.29 -6.23 1.61
C TYR A 181 -12.21 -7.03 2.54
N ASP A 182 -13.23 -6.39 3.15
CA ASP A 182 -14.08 -6.98 4.19
C ASP A 182 -14.83 -8.24 3.70
N SER A 183 -15.21 -8.27 2.43
CA SER A 183 -15.94 -9.41 1.85
C SER A 183 -15.03 -10.46 1.21
N SER A 184 -13.77 -10.14 0.96
CA SER A 184 -12.90 -10.97 0.12
C SER A 184 -12.49 -12.30 0.78
N ALA A 185 -12.09 -12.27 2.05
CA ALA A 185 -11.73 -13.48 2.78
C ALA A 185 -12.90 -14.44 2.92
N ALA A 186 -14.11 -13.91 3.23
CA ALA A 186 -15.33 -14.70 3.30
C ALA A 186 -15.69 -15.34 1.95
N ARG A 187 -15.45 -14.63 0.84
CA ARG A 187 -15.69 -15.15 -0.52
C ARG A 187 -14.72 -16.28 -0.86
N ILE A 188 -13.43 -16.11 -0.55
CA ILE A 188 -12.43 -17.16 -0.75
C ILE A 188 -12.83 -18.43 0.03
N LEU A 189 -13.17 -18.27 1.31
CA LEU A 189 -13.60 -19.40 2.15
C LEU A 189 -14.88 -20.06 1.63
N LYS A 190 -15.85 -19.25 1.15
CA LYS A 190 -17.09 -19.79 0.55
C LYS A 190 -16.80 -20.56 -0.73
N ALA A 191 -15.90 -20.07 -1.59
CA ALA A 191 -15.50 -20.76 -2.82
C ALA A 191 -14.77 -22.08 -2.51
N MET A 192 -13.85 -22.08 -1.54
CA MET A 192 -13.15 -23.28 -1.09
C MET A 192 -14.13 -24.32 -0.53
N LYS A 193 -15.06 -23.88 0.34
CA LYS A 193 -16.10 -24.79 0.91
C LYS A 193 -16.98 -25.41 -0.17
N LYS A 194 -17.34 -24.62 -1.22
CA LYS A 194 -18.12 -25.12 -2.36
C LYS A 194 -17.40 -26.25 -3.13
N GLN A 195 -16.08 -26.25 -3.08
CA GLN A 195 -15.22 -27.29 -3.68
C GLN A 195 -14.86 -28.42 -2.72
N GLY A 196 -15.41 -28.44 -1.48
CA GLY A 196 -15.09 -29.44 -0.47
C GLY A 196 -13.70 -29.28 0.16
N ILE A 197 -13.04 -28.13 -0.05
CA ILE A 197 -11.69 -27.87 0.47
C ILE A 197 -11.81 -27.28 1.88
N GLN A 198 -11.19 -27.96 2.85
CA GLN A 198 -11.07 -27.44 4.21
C GLN A 198 -9.83 -26.57 4.33
N CYS A 199 -10.00 -25.36 4.87
CA CYS A 199 -8.93 -24.40 5.09
C CYS A 199 -8.86 -24.03 6.57
N SER A 200 -7.66 -24.01 7.13
CA SER A 200 -7.44 -23.51 8.48
C SER A 200 -7.58 -21.97 8.50
N VAL A 201 -8.47 -21.47 9.35
CA VAL A 201 -8.61 -20.03 9.59
C VAL A 201 -8.09 -19.71 10.96
N THR A 202 -7.06 -18.89 11.03
CA THR A 202 -6.48 -18.46 12.31
C THR A 202 -6.56 -16.96 12.43
N THR A 203 -6.96 -16.47 13.61
CA THR A 203 -6.93 -15.03 13.91
C THR A 203 -5.76 -14.76 14.85
N LYS A 204 -4.79 -14.02 14.41
CA LYS A 204 -3.64 -13.62 15.23
C LYS A 204 -3.82 -12.15 15.62
N LYS A 205 -3.99 -11.91 16.92
CA LYS A 205 -3.93 -10.57 17.47
C LYS A 205 -2.46 -10.22 17.65
N THR A 206 -1.92 -9.40 16.77
CA THR A 206 -0.54 -8.94 16.86
C THR A 206 -0.48 -7.57 17.50
N LEU A 207 0.56 -7.32 18.32
CA LEU A 207 0.87 -5.99 18.87
C LEU A 207 1.32 -5.02 17.76
N PHE A 208 1.71 -5.60 16.62
CA PHE A 208 2.13 -4.90 15.41
C PHE A 208 1.48 -5.64 14.23
N GLY A 209 0.85 -4.90 13.32
CA GLY A 209 0.15 -5.44 12.16
C GLY A 209 1.07 -6.25 11.21
#